data_3938a929d36d1d3fc4bd524bc1e89966
#
_entry.id   3938a929d36d1d3fc4bd524bc1e89966
#
_cell.length_a   1.000
_cell.length_b   1.000
_cell.length_c   1.000
_cell.angle_alpha   90.00
_cell.angle_beta   90.00
_cell.angle_gamma   90.00
#
_symmetry.space_group_name_H-M   'P 1'
#
loop_
_entity.id
_entity.type
_entity.pdbx_description
1 polymer ?
#
loop_
_entity_poly.entity_id
_entity_poly.type
_entity_poly.pdbx_seq_one_letter_code
_entity_poly.pdbx_strand_id
1 'polypeptide(L)'
;SDVCSSDLRVDAKGALQQVDTAKLKSTRVELPGLPNAPIKRRASRTQTITELQYADGKVIVAGLSNEDFSSTLRLVPYPFSKADHGASIEIYHTSHFAYETASPVRSMVPYTSGGEKYLLAVYTCTPLVRLKMSDLTDGAHVIGDSLAELGRHSSPLDMILYSQKGEDFLLVANTLHGVMKLPLRDIAKYEAVTEDGGDSGQIPLERIKHLKGAVQMDGFDATRAVMLIEERTQ
;
A
#
# COMPACT_ATOMS: atom_id res chain seq x y z
N SER A 1 13.23 20.52 -1.43
CA SER A 1 12.74 19.32 -0.74
C SER A 1 13.41 19.28 0.62
N ASP A 2 12.65 19.56 1.65
CA ASP A 2 13.15 19.45 3.01
C ASP A 2 13.36 17.95 3.28
N VAL A 3 14.62 17.56 3.23
CA VAL A 3 15.03 16.25 3.73
C VAL A 3 14.79 16.29 5.23
N CYS A 4 13.96 15.40 5.75
CA CYS A 4 13.80 15.21 7.18
C CYS A 4 15.21 15.01 7.77
N SER A 5 15.71 16.00 8.49
CA SER A 5 17.10 15.99 8.97
C SER A 5 17.28 15.17 10.24
N SER A 6 16.20 14.61 10.79
CA SER A 6 16.22 13.80 12.00
C SER A 6 15.11 12.76 12.01
N ASP A 7 15.44 11.57 12.49
CA ASP A 7 14.47 10.53 12.87
C ASP A 7 14.38 10.42 14.39
N LEU A 8 13.26 9.91 14.88
CA LEU A 8 13.02 9.71 16.29
C LEU A 8 12.92 8.20 16.59
N ARG A 9 13.56 7.78 17.65
CA ARG A 9 13.42 6.45 18.23
C ARG A 9 12.64 6.54 19.51
N VAL A 10 11.65 5.69 19.68
CA VAL A 10 10.96 5.49 20.97
C VAL A 10 11.70 4.41 21.75
N ASP A 11 12.18 4.71 22.94
CA ASP A 11 12.83 3.72 23.80
C ASP A 11 11.78 2.87 24.57
N ALA A 12 12.25 1.85 25.29
CA ALA A 12 11.39 0.94 26.04
C ALA A 12 10.57 1.63 27.16
N LYS A 13 10.92 2.85 27.53
CA LYS A 13 10.20 3.69 28.52
C LYS A 13 9.24 4.69 27.86
N GLY A 14 9.16 4.70 26.53
CA GLY A 14 8.33 5.63 25.76
C GLY A 14 8.97 7.00 25.56
N ALA A 15 10.24 7.19 25.89
CA ALA A 15 10.93 8.46 25.68
C ALA A 15 11.40 8.59 24.22
N LEU A 16 11.23 9.79 23.66
CA LEU A 16 11.70 10.11 22.32
C LEU A 16 13.21 10.44 22.33
N GLN A 17 13.95 9.80 21.46
CA GLN A 17 15.36 10.01 21.25
C GLN A 17 15.60 10.38 19.79
N GLN A 18 16.31 11.48 19.56
CA GLN A 18 16.71 11.87 18.20
C GLN A 18 17.79 10.94 17.69
N VAL A 19 17.62 10.42 16.47
CA VAL A 19 18.63 9.64 15.76
C VAL A 19 19.44 10.58 14.87
N ASP A 20 20.76 10.57 15.03
CA ASP A 20 21.67 11.30 14.14
C ASP A 20 21.81 10.54 12.81
N THR A 21 21.00 10.92 11.84
CA THR A 21 20.96 10.28 10.52
C THR A 21 22.25 10.49 9.71
N ALA A 22 23.04 11.52 10.02
CA ALA A 22 24.32 11.79 9.34
C ALA A 22 25.38 10.70 9.62
N LYS A 23 25.25 9.97 10.72
CA LYS A 23 26.16 8.88 11.10
C LYS A 23 25.72 7.52 10.62
N LEU A 24 24.55 7.40 10.00
CA LEU A 24 24.06 6.13 9.49
C LEU A 24 24.75 5.75 8.18
N LYS A 25 25.13 4.49 8.07
CA LYS A 25 25.55 3.93 6.76
C LYS A 25 24.32 3.91 5.84
N SER A 26 24.42 4.51 4.68
CA SER A 26 23.36 4.55 3.69
C SER A 26 23.82 3.97 2.35
N THR A 27 22.89 3.38 1.62
CA THR A 27 23.05 3.00 0.22
C THR A 27 21.99 3.73 -0.61
N ARG A 28 22.32 4.02 -1.86
CA ARG A 28 21.42 4.70 -2.79
C ARG A 28 21.31 3.90 -4.08
N VAL A 29 20.14 3.99 -4.69
CA VAL A 29 19.88 3.47 -6.03
C VAL A 29 18.96 4.43 -6.76
N GLU A 30 19.20 4.64 -8.04
CA GLU A 30 18.30 5.40 -8.91
C GLU A 30 17.22 4.48 -9.45
N LEU A 31 15.98 4.95 -9.44
CA LEU A 31 14.85 4.24 -10.05
C LEU A 31 14.79 4.58 -11.53
N PRO A 32 14.72 3.58 -12.43
CA PRO A 32 14.56 3.83 -13.86
C PRO A 32 13.12 4.28 -14.18
N GLY A 33 12.92 4.81 -15.39
CA GLY A 33 11.59 5.14 -15.91
C GLY A 33 10.86 6.24 -15.13
N LEU A 34 11.58 7.26 -14.66
CA LEU A 34 10.97 8.38 -13.92
C LEU A 34 10.06 9.21 -14.83
N PRO A 35 8.88 9.64 -14.35
CA PRO A 35 8.03 10.56 -15.08
C PRO A 35 8.74 11.90 -15.29
N ASN A 36 9.05 12.25 -16.54
CA ASN A 36 9.71 13.51 -16.90
C ASN A 36 8.73 14.65 -17.16
N ALA A 37 7.45 14.32 -17.37
CA ALA A 37 6.37 15.27 -17.60
C ALA A 37 5.08 14.72 -17.00
N PRO A 38 4.05 15.56 -16.76
CA PRO A 38 2.76 15.06 -16.32
C PRO A 38 2.18 14.12 -17.38
N ILE A 39 2.15 12.83 -17.08
CA ILE A 39 1.47 11.84 -17.91
C ILE A 39 -0.02 12.16 -17.83
N LYS A 40 -0.61 12.67 -18.92
CA LYS A 40 -2.04 12.94 -19.07
C LYS A 40 -2.70 13.52 -17.79
N ARG A 41 -2.16 14.61 -17.24
CA ARG A 41 -2.65 15.36 -16.06
C ARG A 41 -2.52 14.71 -14.69
N ARG A 42 -2.02 13.48 -14.51
CA ARG A 42 -2.07 12.79 -13.21
C ARG A 42 -0.75 12.33 -12.64
N ALA A 43 0.26 12.02 -13.44
CA ALA A 43 1.55 11.61 -12.92
C ALA A 43 2.49 12.81 -12.81
N SER A 44 2.92 13.08 -11.60
CA SER A 44 4.01 14.00 -11.33
C SER A 44 5.23 13.22 -10.83
N ARG A 45 6.40 13.85 -10.89
CA ARG A 45 7.62 13.29 -10.32
C ARG A 45 7.47 12.92 -8.83
N THR A 46 6.56 13.58 -8.12
CA THR A 46 6.22 13.27 -6.71
C THR A 46 5.47 11.96 -6.54
N GLN A 47 4.94 11.36 -7.61
CA GLN A 47 4.27 10.05 -7.59
C GLN A 47 5.18 8.90 -8.03
N THR A 48 6.47 9.15 -8.25
CA THR A 48 7.45 8.09 -8.56
C THR A 48 7.55 7.06 -7.44
N ILE A 49 7.42 7.52 -6.19
CA ILE A 49 7.34 6.69 -5.00
C ILE A 49 6.11 7.15 -4.23
N THR A 50 5.14 6.27 -4.08
CA THR A 50 3.90 6.55 -3.35
C THR A 50 3.78 5.73 -2.08
N GLU A 51 4.48 4.58 -2.02
CA GLU A 51 4.51 3.71 -0.85
C GLU A 51 5.79 2.85 -0.87
N LEU A 52 6.27 2.48 0.31
CA LEU A 52 7.44 1.61 0.52
C LEU A 52 7.10 0.53 1.53
N GLN A 53 7.47 -0.71 1.23
CA GLN A 53 7.41 -1.82 2.17
C GLN A 53 8.69 -2.65 2.12
N TYR A 54 9.04 -3.28 3.23
CA TYR A 54 10.18 -4.19 3.28
C TYR A 54 9.71 -5.62 3.50
N ALA A 55 10.12 -6.52 2.63
CA ALA A 55 9.85 -7.95 2.76
C ALA A 55 10.96 -8.77 2.09
N ASP A 56 11.32 -9.90 2.69
CA ASP A 56 12.23 -10.90 2.10
C ASP A 56 13.55 -10.32 1.58
N GLY A 57 14.16 -9.38 2.30
CA GLY A 57 15.43 -8.76 1.90
C GLY A 57 15.32 -7.77 0.73
N LYS A 58 14.10 -7.33 0.40
CA LYS A 58 13.83 -6.35 -0.66
C LYS A 58 12.97 -5.20 -0.13
N VAL A 59 13.19 -4.02 -0.68
CA VAL A 59 12.27 -2.91 -0.55
C VAL A 59 11.32 -2.96 -1.74
N ILE A 60 10.03 -3.09 -1.47
CA ILE A 60 8.97 -2.99 -2.46
C ILE A 60 8.65 -1.51 -2.63
N VAL A 61 8.86 -1.01 -3.83
CA VAL A 61 8.63 0.40 -4.17
C VAL A 61 7.43 0.49 -5.08
N ALA A 62 6.35 1.08 -4.58
CA ALA A 62 5.17 1.40 -5.39
C ALA A 62 5.25 2.84 -5.90
N GLY A 63 4.77 3.05 -7.13
CA GLY A 63 4.70 4.38 -7.71
C GLY A 63 4.29 4.38 -9.17
N LEU A 64 4.52 5.51 -9.82
CA LEU A 64 4.26 5.65 -11.25
C LEU A 64 5.56 5.75 -12.05
N SER A 65 5.57 5.15 -13.22
CA SER A 65 6.63 5.26 -14.22
C SER A 65 6.21 6.16 -15.39
N ASN A 66 7.12 6.37 -16.34
CA ASN A 66 6.85 7.08 -17.58
C ASN A 66 6.37 6.16 -18.73
N GLU A 67 6.05 4.92 -18.43
CA GLU A 67 5.59 3.93 -19.39
C GLU A 67 4.07 4.01 -19.60
N ASP A 68 3.56 3.36 -20.66
CA ASP A 68 2.14 3.38 -20.99
C ASP A 68 1.28 2.78 -19.85
N PHE A 69 1.76 1.70 -19.25
CA PHE A 69 1.21 1.14 -18.01
C PHE A 69 2.01 1.69 -16.83
N SER A 70 1.65 2.87 -16.37
CA SER A 70 2.48 3.64 -15.45
C SER A 70 2.42 3.20 -13.99
N SER A 71 1.37 2.51 -13.54
CA SER A 71 1.33 1.92 -12.20
C SER A 71 2.38 0.83 -12.08
N THR A 72 3.32 0.96 -11.16
CA THR A 72 4.52 0.12 -11.12
C THR A 72 4.87 -0.33 -9.72
N LEU A 73 5.29 -1.59 -9.59
CA LEU A 73 5.88 -2.17 -8.39
C LEU A 73 7.30 -2.67 -8.70
N ARG A 74 8.28 -2.21 -7.92
CA ARG A 74 9.68 -2.61 -8.04
C ARG A 74 10.12 -3.33 -6.78
N LEU A 75 10.76 -4.46 -6.92
CA LEU A 75 11.32 -5.25 -5.81
C LEU A 75 12.83 -5.03 -5.76
N VAL A 76 13.27 -4.00 -5.05
CA VAL A 76 14.67 -3.56 -5.01
C VAL A 76 15.42 -4.29 -3.90
N PRO A 77 16.48 -5.09 -4.20
CA PRO A 77 17.27 -5.76 -3.19
C PRO A 77 17.86 -4.78 -2.16
N TYR A 78 17.85 -5.17 -0.88
CA TYR A 78 18.46 -4.38 0.18
C TYR A 78 19.61 -5.17 0.86
N PRO A 79 20.80 -4.59 1.06
CA PRO A 79 21.22 -3.22 0.71
C PRO A 79 21.12 -2.91 -0.78
N PHE A 80 20.81 -1.66 -1.12
CA PHE A 80 20.57 -1.28 -2.51
C PHE A 80 21.81 -1.50 -3.39
N SER A 81 21.62 -2.17 -4.52
CA SER A 81 22.66 -2.40 -5.53
C SER A 81 22.20 -1.97 -6.92
N LYS A 82 20.99 -2.36 -7.30
CA LYS A 82 20.37 -2.07 -8.58
C LYS A 82 18.85 -2.01 -8.40
N ALA A 83 18.20 -1.11 -9.12
CA ALA A 83 16.74 -1.13 -9.29
C ALA A 83 16.43 -1.41 -10.76
N ASP A 84 15.54 -2.36 -10.99
CA ASP A 84 15.00 -2.68 -12.30
C ASP A 84 13.74 -1.86 -12.58
N HIS A 85 13.17 -1.96 -13.79
CA HIS A 85 11.94 -1.25 -14.18
C HIS A 85 10.74 -1.70 -13.34
N GLY A 86 10.74 -2.97 -12.90
CA GLY A 86 9.70 -3.60 -12.11
C GLY A 86 8.56 -4.13 -12.96
N ALA A 87 7.46 -4.50 -12.31
CA ALA A 87 6.24 -4.95 -12.95
C ALA A 87 5.27 -3.78 -13.11
N SER A 88 4.67 -3.66 -14.29
CA SER A 88 3.52 -2.79 -14.51
C SER A 88 2.24 -3.46 -14.00
N ILE A 89 1.35 -2.67 -13.41
CA ILE A 89 0.15 -3.18 -12.75
C ILE A 89 -1.10 -2.64 -13.42
N GLU A 90 -2.01 -3.55 -13.72
CA GLU A 90 -3.36 -3.28 -14.17
C GLU A 90 -4.37 -3.78 -13.14
N ILE A 91 -5.38 -2.99 -12.81
CA ILE A 91 -6.41 -3.33 -11.85
C ILE A 91 -7.80 -3.07 -12.43
N TYR A 92 -8.76 -3.94 -12.14
CA TYR A 92 -10.16 -3.64 -12.41
C TYR A 92 -10.72 -2.74 -11.31
N HIS A 93 -11.28 -1.60 -11.70
CA HIS A 93 -11.84 -0.62 -10.77
C HIS A 93 -13.36 -0.59 -10.91
N THR A 94 -14.06 -1.20 -9.96
CA THR A 94 -15.52 -1.36 -10.01
C THR A 94 -16.27 -0.03 -10.04
N SER A 95 -15.77 0.99 -9.32
CA SER A 95 -16.40 2.32 -9.32
C SER A 95 -16.37 3.02 -10.67
N HIS A 96 -15.42 2.66 -11.54
CA HIS A 96 -15.27 3.21 -12.88
C HIS A 96 -15.68 2.24 -14.00
N PHE A 97 -15.98 0.98 -13.64
CA PHE A 97 -16.28 -0.10 -14.58
C PHE A 97 -15.20 -0.24 -15.68
N ALA A 98 -13.93 -0.15 -15.29
CA ALA A 98 -12.83 -0.15 -16.24
C ALA A 98 -11.54 -0.71 -15.60
N TYR A 99 -10.68 -1.25 -16.46
CA TYR A 99 -9.31 -1.53 -16.10
C TYR A 99 -8.48 -0.25 -16.08
N GLU A 100 -7.65 -0.10 -15.07
CA GLU A 100 -6.78 1.06 -14.87
C GLU A 100 -5.31 0.64 -14.76
N THR A 101 -4.44 1.37 -15.44
CA THR A 101 -3.00 1.11 -15.54
C THR A 101 -2.15 2.27 -15.01
N ALA A 102 -2.80 3.33 -14.52
CA ALA A 102 -2.14 4.57 -14.08
C ALA A 102 -2.59 5.01 -12.68
N SER A 103 -3.24 4.13 -11.93
CA SER A 103 -3.62 4.40 -10.54
C SER A 103 -2.44 4.13 -9.61
N PRO A 104 -2.03 5.09 -8.76
CA PRO A 104 -0.97 4.85 -7.79
C PRO A 104 -1.47 4.06 -6.59
N VAL A 105 -0.64 3.13 -6.11
CA VAL A 105 -0.82 2.49 -4.80
C VAL A 105 -0.76 3.56 -3.71
N ARG A 106 -1.66 3.50 -2.74
CA ARG A 106 -1.73 4.43 -1.61
C ARG A 106 -1.15 3.85 -0.34
N SER A 107 -1.38 2.57 -0.12
CA SER A 107 -0.72 1.79 0.94
C SER A 107 -0.72 0.32 0.56
N MET A 108 0.20 -0.46 1.11
CA MET A 108 0.34 -1.88 0.83
C MET A 108 0.97 -2.63 1.99
N VAL A 109 0.65 -3.93 2.12
CA VAL A 109 1.28 -4.82 3.09
C VAL A 109 1.55 -6.18 2.46
N PRO A 110 2.72 -6.81 2.70
CA PRO A 110 2.96 -8.19 2.35
C PRO A 110 2.19 -9.12 3.30
N TYR A 111 1.58 -10.18 2.78
CA TYR A 111 0.83 -11.16 3.55
C TYR A 111 1.00 -12.56 2.98
N THR A 112 1.09 -13.57 3.85
CA THR A 112 1.19 -14.97 3.44
C THR A 112 -0.10 -15.71 3.77
N SER A 113 -0.69 -16.37 2.79
CA SER A 113 -1.89 -17.19 2.96
C SER A 113 -1.75 -18.50 2.19
N GLY A 114 -2.01 -19.62 2.86
CA GLY A 114 -1.93 -20.93 2.22
C GLY A 114 -0.53 -21.31 1.68
N GLY A 115 0.53 -20.72 2.22
CA GLY A 115 1.91 -20.90 1.75
C GLY A 115 2.30 -20.01 0.55
N GLU A 116 1.37 -19.26 -0.03
CA GLU A 116 1.63 -18.29 -1.10
C GLU A 116 1.82 -16.89 -0.51
N LYS A 117 2.75 -16.13 -1.08
CA LYS A 117 3.04 -14.75 -0.68
C LYS A 117 2.30 -13.77 -1.58
N TYR A 118 1.58 -12.89 -0.97
CA TYR A 118 0.81 -11.84 -1.63
C TYR A 118 1.29 -10.45 -1.19
N LEU A 119 1.07 -9.48 -2.04
CA LEU A 119 1.04 -8.07 -1.69
C LEU A 119 -0.42 -7.63 -1.74
N LEU A 120 -0.96 -7.21 -0.60
CA LEU A 120 -2.26 -6.56 -0.53
C LEU A 120 -2.04 -5.07 -0.67
N ALA A 121 -2.69 -4.46 -1.64
CA ALA A 121 -2.52 -3.04 -1.96
C ALA A 121 -3.87 -2.33 -2.06
N VAL A 122 -3.92 -1.08 -1.60
CA VAL A 122 -5.08 -0.21 -1.78
C VAL A 122 -4.70 0.96 -2.69
N TYR A 123 -5.58 1.27 -3.62
CA TYR A 123 -5.38 2.26 -4.66
C TYR A 123 -6.23 3.51 -4.43
N THR A 124 -5.91 4.58 -5.12
CA THR A 124 -6.78 5.76 -5.18
C THR A 124 -8.17 5.36 -5.65
N CYS A 125 -9.22 5.93 -5.07
CA CYS A 125 -10.62 5.54 -5.24
C CYS A 125 -10.96 4.14 -4.70
N THR A 126 -10.06 3.56 -3.92
CA THR A 126 -10.32 2.52 -2.92
C THR A 126 -10.47 1.04 -3.29
N PRO A 127 -10.07 0.51 -4.44
CA PRO A 127 -10.04 -0.93 -4.56
C PRO A 127 -8.93 -1.54 -3.68
N LEU A 128 -9.29 -2.60 -2.94
CA LEU A 128 -8.33 -3.52 -2.35
C LEU A 128 -7.95 -4.56 -3.39
N VAL A 129 -6.66 -4.66 -3.67
CA VAL A 129 -6.10 -5.53 -4.70
C VAL A 129 -5.14 -6.53 -4.09
N ARG A 130 -5.23 -7.77 -4.51
CA ARG A 130 -4.29 -8.85 -4.20
C ARG A 130 -3.38 -9.09 -5.40
N LEU A 131 -2.07 -9.13 -5.15
CA LEU A 131 -1.04 -9.42 -6.14
C LEU A 131 -0.17 -10.57 -5.63
N LYS A 132 0.13 -11.56 -6.45
CA LYS A 132 1.10 -12.59 -6.08
C LYS A 132 2.50 -12.02 -6.17
N MET A 133 3.29 -12.18 -5.11
CA MET A 133 4.67 -11.69 -5.07
C MET A 133 5.56 -12.35 -6.12
N SER A 134 5.28 -13.62 -6.49
CA SER A 134 5.98 -14.35 -7.53
C SER A 134 5.86 -13.74 -8.92
N ASP A 135 4.77 -13.03 -9.18
CA ASP A 135 4.45 -12.48 -10.50
C ASP A 135 5.09 -11.08 -10.68
N LEU A 136 5.50 -10.45 -9.58
CA LEU A 136 6.12 -9.11 -9.58
C LEU A 136 7.58 -9.17 -10.03
N THR A 137 7.81 -9.55 -11.28
CA THR A 137 9.14 -9.63 -11.89
C THR A 137 9.40 -8.46 -12.82
N ASP A 138 10.67 -8.18 -13.09
CA ASP A 138 11.08 -7.08 -13.97
C ASP A 138 10.51 -7.25 -15.38
N GLY A 139 9.85 -6.22 -15.88
CA GLY A 139 9.21 -6.18 -17.20
C GLY A 139 7.88 -6.96 -17.30
N ALA A 140 7.40 -7.56 -16.22
CA ALA A 140 6.08 -8.22 -16.23
C ALA A 140 4.95 -7.20 -16.32
N HIS A 141 3.84 -7.61 -16.95
CA HIS A 141 2.55 -6.93 -16.84
C HIS A 141 1.62 -7.80 -16.01
N VAL A 142 1.19 -7.30 -14.86
CA VAL A 142 0.42 -8.06 -13.87
C VAL A 142 -0.97 -7.46 -13.71
N ILE A 143 -2.00 -8.29 -13.92
CA ILE A 143 -3.37 -7.95 -13.62
C ILE A 143 -3.63 -8.35 -12.17
N GLY A 144 -3.90 -7.37 -11.31
CA GLY A 144 -4.18 -7.61 -9.91
C GLY A 144 -5.63 -8.01 -9.67
N ASP A 145 -5.84 -8.90 -8.71
CA ASP A 145 -7.16 -9.34 -8.28
C ASP A 145 -7.82 -8.25 -7.43
N SER A 146 -8.76 -7.49 -7.98
CA SER A 146 -9.57 -6.55 -7.21
C SER A 146 -10.57 -7.32 -6.35
N LEU A 147 -10.43 -7.22 -5.01
CA LEU A 147 -11.18 -8.05 -4.07
C LEU A 147 -12.34 -7.32 -3.38
N ALA A 148 -12.24 -6.02 -3.23
CA ALA A 148 -13.27 -5.19 -2.59
C ALA A 148 -13.13 -3.72 -2.97
N GLU A 149 -14.26 -3.02 -2.97
CA GLU A 149 -14.33 -1.56 -2.97
C GLU A 149 -14.49 -1.06 -1.54
N LEU A 150 -13.59 -0.16 -1.11
CA LEU A 150 -13.58 0.34 0.27
C LEU A 150 -14.39 1.64 0.46
N GLY A 151 -15.10 2.08 -0.56
CA GLY A 151 -16.02 3.22 -0.51
C GLY A 151 -15.76 4.27 -1.59
N ARG A 152 -16.80 4.54 -2.38
CA ARG A 152 -16.77 5.57 -3.43
C ARG A 152 -16.46 6.95 -2.86
N HIS A 153 -15.75 7.77 -3.62
CA HIS A 153 -15.38 9.16 -3.28
C HIS A 153 -14.52 9.31 -2.03
N SER A 154 -13.92 8.24 -1.55
CA SER A 154 -12.99 8.24 -0.44
C SER A 154 -11.60 7.80 -0.89
N SER A 155 -10.59 8.00 -0.04
CA SER A 155 -9.25 7.56 -0.32
C SER A 155 -8.70 6.79 0.88
N PRO A 156 -8.02 5.67 0.66
CA PRO A 156 -7.24 5.03 1.69
C PRO A 156 -6.07 5.95 2.05
N LEU A 157 -5.73 5.99 3.33
CA LEU A 157 -4.66 6.81 3.88
C LEU A 157 -3.50 5.96 4.33
N ASP A 158 -3.81 4.83 4.97
CA ASP A 158 -2.82 3.92 5.51
C ASP A 158 -3.41 2.52 5.75
N MET A 159 -2.55 1.52 5.90
CA MET A 159 -2.98 0.13 6.04
C MET A 159 -1.98 -0.69 6.85
N ILE A 160 -2.48 -1.48 7.81
CA ILE A 160 -1.67 -2.38 8.60
C ILE A 160 -2.29 -3.77 8.74
N LEU A 161 -1.45 -4.77 8.98
CA LEU A 161 -1.88 -6.08 9.45
C LEU A 161 -2.14 -6.02 10.96
N TYR A 162 -3.19 -6.69 11.40
CA TYR A 162 -3.58 -6.77 12.80
C TYR A 162 -4.09 -8.17 13.13
N SER A 163 -3.56 -8.77 14.18
CA SER A 163 -3.99 -10.09 14.65
C SER A 163 -4.81 -9.98 15.92
N GLN A 164 -5.95 -10.64 15.97
CA GLN A 164 -6.81 -10.69 17.13
C GLN A 164 -7.36 -12.10 17.34
N LYS A 165 -7.12 -12.69 18.51
CA LYS A 165 -7.60 -14.04 18.89
C LYS A 165 -7.21 -15.14 17.87
N GLY A 166 -6.02 -15.01 17.27
CA GLY A 166 -5.52 -15.97 16.29
C GLY A 166 -6.09 -15.80 14.87
N GLU A 167 -6.83 -14.73 14.62
CA GLU A 167 -7.29 -14.35 13.29
C GLU A 167 -6.60 -13.07 12.82
N ASP A 168 -6.22 -13.04 11.55
CA ASP A 168 -5.58 -11.89 10.92
C ASP A 168 -6.60 -11.01 10.22
N PHE A 169 -6.40 -9.73 10.35
CA PHE A 169 -7.22 -8.68 9.77
C PHE A 169 -6.35 -7.66 9.07
N LEU A 170 -6.92 -7.03 8.06
CA LEU A 170 -6.42 -5.81 7.48
C LEU A 170 -7.16 -4.63 8.10
N LEU A 171 -6.44 -3.66 8.64
CA LEU A 171 -7.00 -2.37 9.03
C LEU A 171 -6.62 -1.34 7.97
N VAL A 172 -7.61 -0.62 7.46
CA VAL A 172 -7.41 0.43 6.44
C VAL A 172 -7.99 1.73 6.95
N ALA A 173 -7.16 2.75 7.14
CA ALA A 173 -7.60 4.11 7.42
C ALA A 173 -8.14 4.75 6.13
N ASN A 174 -9.25 5.46 6.24
CA ASN A 174 -9.95 6.02 5.08
C ASN A 174 -10.45 7.43 5.37
N THR A 175 -10.39 8.31 4.38
CA THR A 175 -10.76 9.73 4.53
C THR A 175 -12.19 9.98 4.99
N LEU A 176 -13.14 9.10 4.65
CA LEU A 176 -14.57 9.29 4.96
C LEU A 176 -15.12 8.27 5.97
N HIS A 177 -14.57 7.07 6.00
CA HIS A 177 -15.20 5.94 6.70
C HIS A 177 -14.52 5.56 8.02
N GLY A 178 -13.46 6.28 8.42
CA GLY A 178 -12.65 5.93 9.58
C GLY A 178 -11.76 4.72 9.28
N VAL A 179 -11.54 3.87 10.26
CA VAL A 179 -10.79 2.62 10.08
C VAL A 179 -11.75 1.52 9.66
N MET A 180 -11.39 0.84 8.59
CA MET A 180 -12.11 -0.34 8.10
C MET A 180 -11.32 -1.59 8.46
N LYS A 181 -12.01 -2.62 8.94
CA LYS A 181 -11.44 -3.90 9.33
C LYS A 181 -11.97 -5.00 8.41
N LEU A 182 -11.05 -5.72 7.76
CA LEU A 182 -11.36 -6.82 6.86
C LEU A 182 -10.69 -8.09 7.36
N PRO A 183 -11.39 -9.23 7.49
CA PRO A 183 -10.76 -10.49 7.84
C PRO A 183 -9.92 -11.00 6.66
N LEU A 184 -8.74 -11.53 6.97
CA LEU A 184 -7.83 -12.12 5.98
C LEU A 184 -7.98 -13.64 5.87
N ARG A 185 -8.86 -14.24 6.68
CA ARG A 185 -9.21 -15.65 6.55
C ARG A 185 -9.63 -15.92 5.10
N ASP A 186 -9.01 -16.93 4.52
CA ASP A 186 -9.30 -17.37 3.14
C ASP A 186 -9.05 -16.32 2.03
N ILE A 187 -8.26 -15.28 2.32
CA ILE A 187 -7.98 -14.21 1.33
C ILE A 187 -7.49 -14.76 -0.01
N ALA A 188 -6.79 -15.88 -0.01
CA ALA A 188 -6.32 -16.56 -1.21
C ALA A 188 -7.44 -17.18 -2.07
N LYS A 189 -8.63 -17.38 -1.51
CA LYS A 189 -9.77 -18.05 -2.17
C LYS A 189 -10.82 -17.08 -2.74
N TYR A 190 -10.75 -15.81 -2.35
CA TYR A 190 -11.67 -14.81 -2.91
C TYR A 190 -11.43 -14.64 -4.40
N GLU A 191 -12.49 -14.67 -5.17
CA GLU A 191 -12.45 -14.41 -6.61
C GLU A 191 -12.31 -12.91 -6.86
N ALA A 192 -11.59 -12.55 -7.93
CA ALA A 192 -11.48 -11.16 -8.35
C ALA A 192 -12.83 -10.64 -8.84
N VAL A 193 -13.14 -9.41 -8.51
CA VAL A 193 -14.27 -8.69 -9.11
C VAL A 193 -13.92 -8.36 -10.56
N THR A 194 -14.80 -8.69 -11.49
CA THR A 194 -14.66 -8.43 -12.93
C THR A 194 -15.86 -7.66 -13.46
N GLU A 195 -15.83 -7.28 -14.73
CA GLU A 195 -16.91 -6.55 -15.41
C GLU A 195 -18.29 -7.20 -15.22
N ASP A 196 -18.35 -8.52 -15.19
CA ASP A 196 -19.60 -9.28 -15.04
C ASP A 196 -20.04 -9.46 -13.58
N GLY A 197 -19.22 -9.08 -12.63
CA GLY A 197 -19.30 -9.51 -11.22
C GLY A 197 -19.86 -8.49 -10.23
N GLY A 198 -20.68 -7.56 -10.60
CA GLY A 198 -21.45 -6.72 -9.64
C GLY A 198 -20.66 -6.03 -8.51
N ASP A 199 -21.28 -5.06 -7.89
CA ASP A 199 -20.71 -4.10 -6.91
C ASP A 199 -20.42 -4.71 -5.50
N SER A 200 -20.52 -6.00 -5.32
CA SER A 200 -20.37 -6.65 -4.02
C SER A 200 -18.95 -7.18 -3.82
N GLY A 201 -18.11 -6.36 -3.21
CA GLY A 201 -16.89 -6.86 -2.60
C GLY A 201 -17.21 -8.09 -1.74
N GLN A 202 -16.55 -9.22 -2.04
CA GLN A 202 -16.84 -10.49 -1.40
C GLN A 202 -16.28 -10.56 0.04
N ILE A 203 -15.35 -9.66 0.38
CA ILE A 203 -14.73 -9.66 1.70
C ILE A 203 -15.61 -8.89 2.68
N PRO A 204 -16.02 -9.50 3.81
CA PRO A 204 -16.76 -8.81 4.86
C PRO A 204 -16.00 -7.59 5.36
N LEU A 205 -16.68 -6.48 5.54
CA LEU A 205 -16.11 -5.20 5.94
C LEU A 205 -16.79 -4.68 7.20
N GLU A 206 -16.03 -4.44 8.26
CA GLU A 206 -16.47 -3.73 9.45
C GLU A 206 -15.91 -2.30 9.46
N ARG A 207 -16.76 -1.29 9.73
CA ARG A 207 -16.33 0.11 9.90
C ARG A 207 -16.23 0.46 11.38
N ILE A 208 -15.01 0.77 11.82
CA ILE A 208 -14.73 1.15 13.21
C ILE A 208 -14.91 2.66 13.34
N LYS A 209 -16.16 3.10 13.49
CA LYS A 209 -16.56 4.53 13.44
C LYS A 209 -15.89 5.43 14.47
N HIS A 210 -15.54 4.92 15.65
CA HIS A 210 -14.88 5.69 16.70
C HIS A 210 -13.39 6.01 16.38
N LEU A 211 -12.80 5.37 15.37
CA LEU A 211 -11.48 5.70 14.84
C LEU A 211 -11.57 6.61 13.61
N LYS A 212 -12.63 7.40 13.49
CA LYS A 212 -12.74 8.42 12.45
C LYS A 212 -11.65 9.47 12.63
N GLY A 213 -10.97 9.82 11.54
CA GLY A 213 -9.84 10.77 11.57
C GLY A 213 -8.47 10.10 11.69
N ALA A 214 -8.39 8.77 11.79
CA ALA A 214 -7.12 8.07 11.70
C ALA A 214 -6.48 8.32 10.31
N VAL A 215 -5.25 8.82 10.31
CA VAL A 215 -4.51 9.21 9.09
C VAL A 215 -3.25 8.38 8.90
N GLN A 216 -2.67 7.88 9.99
CA GLN A 216 -1.52 6.96 9.95
C GLN A 216 -1.70 5.88 11.02
N MET A 217 -1.21 4.69 10.73
CA MET A 217 -1.26 3.54 11.63
C MET A 217 0.05 2.76 11.52
N ASP A 218 0.50 2.21 12.66
CA ASP A 218 1.62 1.27 12.68
C ASP A 218 1.46 0.26 13.82
N GLY A 219 2.03 -0.94 13.65
CA GLY A 219 2.09 -1.94 14.69
C GLY A 219 3.05 -1.51 15.79
N PHE A 220 2.57 -1.41 17.05
CA PHE A 220 3.43 -1.13 18.18
C PHE A 220 4.03 -2.42 18.76
N ASP A 221 3.21 -3.46 18.90
CA ASP A 221 3.59 -4.82 19.28
C ASP A 221 2.55 -5.83 18.77
N ALA A 222 2.66 -7.09 19.19
CA ALA A 222 1.78 -8.17 18.74
C ALA A 222 0.28 -7.93 19.01
N THR A 223 -0.08 -7.01 19.93
CA THR A 223 -1.45 -6.77 20.40
C THR A 223 -1.91 -5.33 20.30
N ARG A 224 -1.02 -4.40 19.97
CA ARG A 224 -1.30 -2.96 19.95
C ARG A 224 -0.84 -2.33 18.66
N ALA A 225 -1.60 -1.35 18.21
CA ALA A 225 -1.23 -0.44 17.13
C ALA A 225 -1.17 1.00 17.64
N VAL A 226 -0.31 1.80 17.03
CA VAL A 226 -0.28 3.26 17.22
C VAL A 226 -1.04 3.89 16.06
N MET A 227 -1.83 4.91 16.37
CA MET A 227 -2.60 5.64 15.36
C MET A 227 -2.45 7.15 15.57
N LEU A 228 -2.19 7.86 14.49
CA LEU A 228 -2.32 9.31 14.45
C LEU A 228 -3.75 9.66 14.03
N ILE A 229 -4.46 10.35 14.90
CA ILE A 229 -5.84 10.78 14.66
C ILE A 229 -5.88 12.30 14.54
N GLU A 230 -6.34 12.80 13.40
CA GLU A 230 -6.63 14.23 13.22
C GLU A 230 -7.99 14.58 13.82
N GLU A 231 -8.00 15.40 14.85
CA GLU A 231 -9.23 16.02 15.33
C GLU A 231 -9.63 17.15 14.36
N ARG A 232 -10.68 16.91 13.59
CA ARG A 232 -11.30 18.02 12.82
C ARG A 232 -12.05 18.90 13.82
N THR A 233 -11.49 20.05 14.16
CA THR A 233 -12.24 21.13 14.76
C THR A 233 -13.40 21.50 13.82
N GLN A 234 -14.61 21.34 14.32
CA GLN A 234 -15.84 21.74 13.64
C GLN A 234 -15.93 23.26 13.52
#